data_61154818a1b785889e5418396a822132
#
_entry.id   61154818a1b785889e5418396a822132
#
_cell.length_a   1.000
_cell.length_b   1.000
_cell.length_c   1.000
_cell.angle_alpha   90.00
_cell.angle_beta   90.00
_cell.angle_gamma   90.00
#
_symmetry.space_group_name_H-M   'P 1'
#
loop_
_entity.id
_entity.type
_entity.pdbx_description
1 polymer ?
#
loop_
_entity_poly.entity_id
_entity_poly.type
_entity_poly.pdbx_seq_one_letter_code
_entity_poly.pdbx_strand_id
1 'polypeptide(L)'
;MALDKPYQDVPGTIIFDAEQSRRGYWLNQFCTSLMKAENRDRFKADERAYLDEWPMTEEQKQAVMARDLNWCMRTGGNIYFLARIGATDGKSFQQMAGSMTGMTEEEYRNMMINGGRSVEGNRYLGEDGDAQPHRQPQGAAGKAAQKGN
;
A
#
# COMPACT_ATOMS: atom_id res chain seq x y z
N MET A 1 19.99 19.12 -5.44
CA MET A 1 19.22 19.82 -4.38
C MET A 1 18.10 18.89 -3.95
N ALA A 2 18.07 18.49 -2.68
CA ALA A 2 16.95 17.70 -2.17
C ALA A 2 15.71 18.60 -2.11
N LEU A 3 14.59 18.13 -2.67
CA LEU A 3 13.33 18.84 -2.56
C LEU A 3 12.82 18.70 -1.12
N ASP A 4 12.27 19.78 -0.59
CA ASP A 4 11.54 19.74 0.68
C ASP A 4 10.27 18.89 0.48
N LYS A 5 10.10 17.88 1.34
CA LYS A 5 8.99 16.90 1.23
C LYS A 5 8.19 16.87 2.53
N PRO A 6 7.38 17.88 2.80
CA PRO A 6 6.62 17.98 4.06
C PRO A 6 5.59 16.85 4.24
N TYR A 7 5.32 16.07 3.20
CA TYR A 7 4.39 14.95 3.20
C TYR A 7 5.00 13.61 3.67
N GLN A 8 6.33 13.55 3.88
CA GLN A 8 6.99 12.26 4.21
C GLN A 8 6.59 11.72 5.58
N ASP A 9 6.16 12.56 6.49
CA ASP A 9 5.81 12.21 7.85
C ASP A 9 4.30 12.04 8.08
N VAL A 10 3.50 11.93 7.01
CA VAL A 10 2.06 11.66 7.13
C VAL A 10 1.85 10.27 7.71
N PRO A 11 1.19 10.15 8.89
CA PRO A 11 0.99 8.87 9.54
C PRO A 11 0.22 7.87 8.67
N GLY A 12 0.69 6.62 8.65
CA GLY A 12 0.02 5.52 7.96
C GLY A 12 0.05 5.61 6.42
N THR A 13 0.90 6.48 5.87
CA THR A 13 0.98 6.71 4.43
C THR A 13 2.41 6.58 3.93
N ILE A 14 2.59 5.88 2.81
CA ILE A 14 3.85 5.81 2.07
C ILE A 14 3.59 6.47 0.72
N ILE A 15 4.17 7.65 0.53
CA ILE A 15 3.95 8.45 -0.68
C ILE A 15 4.81 7.93 -1.82
N PHE A 16 4.17 7.68 -2.96
CA PHE A 16 4.85 7.34 -4.21
C PHE A 16 5.05 8.61 -5.04
N ASP A 17 6.24 9.16 -4.97
CA ASP A 17 6.66 10.36 -5.71
C ASP A 17 7.66 10.01 -6.83
N ALA A 18 8.19 11.00 -7.52
CA ALA A 18 9.12 10.81 -8.63
C ALA A 18 10.43 10.12 -8.18
N GLU A 19 10.90 10.39 -6.97
CA GLU A 19 12.09 9.74 -6.41
C GLU A 19 11.82 8.26 -6.14
N GLN A 20 10.69 7.94 -5.51
CA GLN A 20 10.25 6.56 -5.29
C GLN A 20 10.01 5.82 -6.61
N SER A 21 9.43 6.47 -7.60
CA SER A 21 9.25 5.90 -8.95
C SER A 21 10.58 5.49 -9.57
N ARG A 22 11.60 6.34 -9.45
CA ARG A 22 12.95 6.05 -9.94
C ARG A 22 13.59 4.91 -9.16
N ARG A 23 13.50 4.94 -7.84
CA ARG A 23 14.08 3.93 -6.95
C ARG A 23 13.47 2.55 -7.19
N GLY A 24 12.17 2.48 -7.39
CA GLY A 24 11.41 1.25 -7.54
C GLY A 24 11.20 0.80 -8.98
N TYR A 25 11.83 1.43 -9.96
CA TYR A 25 11.58 1.15 -11.38
C TYR A 25 11.63 -0.35 -11.70
N TRP A 26 12.68 -1.03 -11.35
CA TRP A 26 12.85 -2.45 -11.66
C TRP A 26 11.93 -3.36 -10.82
N LEU A 27 11.67 -3.01 -9.58
CA LEU A 27 10.66 -3.70 -8.77
C LEU A 27 9.29 -3.63 -9.43
N ASN A 28 8.89 -2.45 -9.89
CA ASN A 28 7.60 -2.26 -10.55
C ASN A 28 7.56 -2.93 -11.94
N GLN A 29 8.68 -2.97 -12.69
CA GLN A 29 8.78 -3.71 -13.94
C GLN A 29 8.68 -5.23 -13.72
N PHE A 30 9.32 -5.75 -12.69
CA PHE A 30 9.15 -7.14 -12.28
C PHE A 30 7.66 -7.45 -12.04
N CYS A 31 6.98 -6.63 -11.23
CA CYS A 31 5.54 -6.81 -10.98
C CYS A 31 4.72 -6.77 -12.27
N THR A 32 5.06 -5.88 -13.21
CA THR A 32 4.39 -5.79 -14.51
C THR A 32 4.56 -7.06 -15.32
N SER A 33 5.72 -7.72 -15.24
CA SER A 33 5.97 -8.99 -15.94
C SER A 33 5.00 -10.10 -15.52
N LEU A 34 4.48 -10.05 -14.30
CA LEU A 34 3.52 -11.03 -13.76
C LEU A 34 2.11 -10.93 -14.39
N MET A 35 1.88 -9.99 -15.30
CA MET A 35 0.67 -9.96 -16.12
C MET A 35 0.58 -11.18 -17.04
N LYS A 36 1.70 -11.73 -17.47
CA LYS A 36 1.75 -12.91 -18.33
C LYS A 36 1.78 -14.20 -17.51
N ALA A 37 0.93 -15.15 -17.86
CA ALA A 37 0.83 -16.44 -17.16
C ALA A 37 2.18 -17.19 -17.12
N GLU A 38 2.89 -17.22 -18.24
CA GLU A 38 4.20 -17.87 -18.33
C GLU A 38 5.22 -17.30 -17.33
N ASN A 39 5.20 -15.98 -17.09
CA ASN A 39 6.08 -15.35 -16.11
C ASN A 39 5.67 -15.67 -14.69
N ARG A 40 4.37 -15.74 -14.40
CA ARG A 40 3.88 -16.19 -13.08
C ARG A 40 4.32 -17.62 -12.79
N ASP A 41 4.25 -18.50 -13.77
CA ASP A 41 4.66 -19.92 -13.62
C ASP A 41 6.18 -20.01 -13.36
N ARG A 42 6.98 -19.23 -14.08
CA ARG A 42 8.44 -19.15 -13.85
C ARG A 42 8.78 -18.60 -12.48
N PHE A 43 8.10 -17.55 -12.05
CA PHE A 43 8.29 -16.96 -10.73
C PHE A 43 7.93 -17.95 -9.62
N LYS A 44 6.80 -18.65 -9.73
CA LYS A 44 6.39 -19.67 -8.77
C LYS A 44 7.34 -20.87 -8.71
N ALA A 45 7.93 -21.23 -9.85
CA ALA A 45 8.85 -22.36 -9.91
C ALA A 45 10.16 -22.10 -9.14
N ASP A 46 10.71 -20.89 -9.24
CA ASP A 46 11.88 -20.45 -8.49
C ASP A 46 11.87 -18.93 -8.35
N GLU A 47 11.34 -18.44 -7.24
CA GLU A 47 11.18 -17.01 -6.99
C GLU A 47 12.52 -16.28 -7.02
N ARG A 48 13.54 -16.83 -6.36
CA ARG A 48 14.85 -16.17 -6.28
C ARG A 48 15.50 -16.07 -7.66
N ALA A 49 15.51 -17.14 -8.43
CA ALA A 49 16.10 -17.14 -9.77
C ALA A 49 15.38 -16.15 -10.69
N TYR A 50 14.04 -16.06 -10.61
CA TYR A 50 13.28 -15.10 -11.40
C TYR A 50 13.57 -13.64 -10.99
N LEU A 51 13.67 -13.37 -9.68
CA LEU A 51 14.01 -12.04 -9.18
C LEU A 51 15.43 -11.61 -9.58
N ASP A 52 16.36 -12.56 -9.68
CA ASP A 52 17.74 -12.28 -10.07
C ASP A 52 17.88 -11.89 -11.55
N GLU A 53 16.87 -12.12 -12.38
CA GLU A 53 16.83 -11.62 -13.77
C GLU A 53 16.61 -10.09 -13.84
N TRP A 54 16.19 -9.46 -12.75
CA TRP A 54 15.86 -8.04 -12.67
C TRP A 54 16.95 -7.29 -11.90
N PRO A 55 17.34 -6.08 -12.35
CA PRO A 55 18.34 -5.27 -11.64
C PRO A 55 17.71 -4.56 -10.42
N MET A 56 17.04 -5.34 -9.57
CA MET A 56 16.53 -4.90 -8.29
C MET A 56 17.64 -4.95 -7.22
N THR A 57 17.46 -4.14 -6.17
CA THR A 57 18.33 -4.24 -5.00
C THR A 57 18.05 -5.55 -4.25
N GLU A 58 19.03 -6.03 -3.49
CA GLU A 58 18.85 -7.21 -2.63
C GLU A 58 17.72 -7.00 -1.62
N GLU A 59 17.62 -5.79 -1.08
CA GLU A 59 16.54 -5.40 -0.17
C GLU A 59 15.16 -5.56 -0.82
N GLN A 60 14.99 -5.12 -2.06
CA GLN A 60 13.74 -5.29 -2.82
C GLN A 60 13.40 -6.76 -3.04
N LYS A 61 14.38 -7.58 -3.40
CA LYS A 61 14.19 -9.03 -3.60
C LYS A 61 13.77 -9.72 -2.30
N GLN A 62 14.41 -9.39 -1.18
CA GLN A 62 14.05 -9.93 0.12
C GLN A 62 12.63 -9.50 0.54
N ALA A 63 12.25 -8.26 0.31
CA ALA A 63 10.91 -7.76 0.60
C ALA A 63 9.83 -8.52 -0.20
N VAL A 64 10.09 -8.80 -1.48
CA VAL A 64 9.19 -9.59 -2.33
C VAL A 64 9.06 -11.02 -1.82
N MET A 65 10.18 -11.69 -1.53
CA MET A 65 10.16 -13.08 -1.03
C MET A 65 9.46 -13.20 0.32
N ALA A 66 9.61 -12.20 1.19
CA ALA A 66 8.92 -12.12 2.47
C ALA A 66 7.43 -11.76 2.34
N ARG A 67 6.96 -11.35 1.15
CA ARG A 67 5.61 -10.79 0.95
C ARG A 67 5.32 -9.60 1.87
N ASP A 68 6.35 -8.86 2.25
CA ASP A 68 6.22 -7.62 3.00
C ASP A 68 5.98 -6.45 2.05
N LEU A 69 4.71 -6.21 1.75
CA LEU A 69 4.30 -5.17 0.79
C LEU A 69 4.60 -3.75 1.31
N ASN A 70 4.56 -3.53 2.62
CA ASN A 70 4.97 -2.26 3.21
C ASN A 70 6.46 -1.99 2.96
N TRP A 71 7.30 -3.00 3.13
CA TRP A 71 8.72 -2.90 2.83
C TRP A 71 8.98 -2.69 1.33
N CYS A 72 8.25 -3.39 0.46
CA CYS A 72 8.29 -3.14 -0.98
C CYS A 72 7.96 -1.69 -1.30
N MET A 73 6.92 -1.12 -0.69
CA MET A 73 6.54 0.29 -0.91
C MET A 73 7.62 1.25 -0.42
N ARG A 74 8.25 0.99 0.73
CA ARG A 74 9.34 1.83 1.24
C ARG A 74 10.58 1.80 0.35
N THR A 75 10.75 0.78 -0.45
CA THR A 75 11.85 0.64 -1.42
C THR A 75 11.50 1.08 -2.85
N GLY A 76 10.36 1.73 -3.03
CA GLY A 76 9.91 2.32 -4.29
C GLY A 76 8.84 1.55 -5.03
N GLY A 77 8.26 0.51 -4.43
CA GLY A 77 7.13 -0.22 -5.00
C GLY A 77 5.87 0.64 -5.03
N ASN A 78 5.10 0.53 -6.12
CA ASN A 78 3.78 1.12 -6.24
C ASN A 78 2.72 0.06 -5.98
N ILE A 79 1.74 0.35 -5.14
CA ILE A 79 0.73 -0.62 -4.72
C ILE A 79 -0.05 -1.26 -5.88
N TYR A 80 -0.31 -0.51 -6.96
CA TYR A 80 -0.99 -1.05 -8.14
C TYR A 80 -0.18 -2.15 -8.83
N PHE A 81 1.13 -2.03 -8.84
CA PHE A 81 2.02 -3.06 -9.37
C PHE A 81 2.21 -4.20 -8.37
N LEU A 82 2.42 -3.88 -7.10
CA LEU A 82 2.62 -4.87 -6.04
C LEU A 82 1.40 -5.81 -5.87
N ALA A 83 0.20 -5.33 -6.15
CA ALA A 83 -1.01 -6.14 -6.11
C ALA A 83 -0.93 -7.37 -7.02
N ARG A 84 -0.12 -7.34 -8.06
CA ARG A 84 0.11 -8.49 -8.96
C ARG A 84 0.85 -9.64 -8.30
N ILE A 85 1.69 -9.36 -7.31
CA ILE A 85 2.34 -10.40 -6.49
C ILE A 85 1.27 -11.17 -5.72
N GLY A 86 0.38 -10.45 -5.06
CA GLY A 86 -0.73 -11.08 -4.33
C GLY A 86 -1.67 -11.85 -5.24
N ALA A 87 -2.03 -11.30 -6.41
CA ALA A 87 -2.83 -11.99 -7.40
C ALA A 87 -2.15 -13.27 -7.91
N THR A 88 -0.83 -13.26 -8.07
CA THR A 88 -0.03 -14.43 -8.42
C THR A 88 -0.10 -15.51 -7.34
N ASP A 89 -0.14 -15.11 -6.07
CA ASP A 89 -0.32 -16.02 -4.93
C ASP A 89 -1.78 -16.46 -4.72
N GLY A 90 -2.71 -15.99 -5.53
CA GLY A 90 -4.13 -16.28 -5.39
C GLY A 90 -4.82 -15.54 -4.24
N LYS A 91 -4.23 -14.45 -3.76
CA LYS A 91 -4.78 -13.64 -2.66
C LYS A 91 -5.68 -12.53 -3.17
N SER A 92 -6.77 -12.26 -2.44
CA SER A 92 -7.62 -11.10 -2.67
C SER A 92 -6.92 -9.79 -2.27
N PHE A 93 -7.42 -8.67 -2.80
CA PHE A 93 -6.94 -7.36 -2.37
C PHE A 93 -7.14 -7.15 -0.85
N GLN A 94 -8.26 -7.61 -0.30
CA GLN A 94 -8.54 -7.50 1.12
C GLN A 94 -7.57 -8.32 1.99
N GLN A 95 -7.14 -9.49 1.51
CA GLN A 95 -6.09 -10.27 2.18
C GLN A 95 -4.75 -9.54 2.16
N MET A 96 -4.38 -8.94 1.03
CA MET A 96 -3.16 -8.15 0.92
C MET A 96 -3.19 -6.91 1.82
N ALA A 97 -4.28 -6.14 1.76
CA ALA A 97 -4.45 -4.95 2.58
C ALA A 97 -4.50 -5.29 4.08
N GLY A 98 -5.14 -6.40 4.43
CA GLY A 98 -5.12 -6.91 5.79
C GLY A 98 -3.70 -7.19 6.28
N SER A 99 -2.88 -7.88 5.48
CA SER A 99 -1.49 -8.17 5.84
C SER A 99 -0.65 -6.89 6.05
N MET A 100 -0.93 -5.84 5.28
CA MET A 100 -0.25 -4.53 5.40
C MET A 100 -0.66 -3.76 6.66
N THR A 101 -1.83 -4.05 7.21
CA THR A 101 -2.40 -3.36 8.39
C THR A 101 -2.36 -4.22 9.65
N GLY A 102 -1.84 -5.44 9.57
CA GLY A 102 -1.83 -6.39 10.67
C GLY A 102 -3.21 -6.95 11.00
N MET A 103 -4.13 -6.94 10.05
CA MET A 103 -5.49 -7.44 10.18
C MET A 103 -5.68 -8.71 9.36
N THR A 104 -6.63 -9.56 9.79
CA THR A 104 -7.17 -10.62 8.95
C THR A 104 -8.02 -10.04 7.82
N GLU A 105 -8.33 -10.83 6.80
CA GLU A 105 -9.22 -10.39 5.72
C GLU A 105 -10.59 -9.94 6.25
N GLU A 106 -11.15 -10.69 7.20
CA GLU A 106 -12.44 -10.39 7.80
C GLU A 106 -12.40 -9.09 8.60
N GLU A 107 -11.38 -8.92 9.45
CA GLU A 107 -11.18 -7.68 10.23
C GLU A 107 -11.04 -6.47 9.31
N TYR A 108 -10.25 -6.58 8.23
CA TYR A 108 -10.09 -5.51 7.26
C TYR A 108 -11.40 -5.19 6.55
N ARG A 109 -12.12 -6.20 6.09
CA ARG A 109 -13.43 -6.03 5.44
C ARG A 109 -14.43 -5.33 6.36
N ASN A 110 -14.54 -5.78 7.60
CA ASN A 110 -15.44 -5.19 8.58
C ASN A 110 -15.07 -3.74 8.91
N MET A 111 -13.78 -3.44 9.04
CA MET A 111 -13.30 -2.08 9.21
C MET A 111 -13.73 -1.18 8.04
N MET A 112 -13.58 -1.63 6.79
CA MET A 112 -13.96 -0.85 5.61
C MET A 112 -15.47 -0.66 5.50
N ILE A 113 -16.26 -1.69 5.81
CA ILE A 113 -17.73 -1.60 5.84
C ILE A 113 -18.20 -0.59 6.89
N ASN A 114 -17.50 -0.50 8.01
CA ASN A 114 -17.81 0.43 9.12
C ASN A 114 -17.25 1.85 8.92
N GLY A 115 -16.81 2.20 7.72
CA GLY A 115 -16.38 3.56 7.38
C GLY A 115 -14.87 3.77 7.26
N GLY A 116 -14.08 2.71 7.39
CA GLY A 116 -12.63 2.75 7.27
C GLY A 116 -11.90 3.07 8.58
N ARG A 117 -10.60 3.31 8.48
CA ARG A 117 -9.78 3.66 9.65
C ARG A 117 -10.14 5.05 10.17
N SER A 118 -10.00 5.21 11.49
CA SER A 118 -10.10 6.54 12.11
C SER A 118 -9.07 7.48 11.47
N VAL A 119 -9.53 8.71 11.22
CA VAL A 119 -8.65 9.81 10.76
C VAL A 119 -8.04 10.56 11.95
N GLU A 120 -8.32 10.13 13.16
CA GLU A 120 -7.74 10.69 14.39
C GLU A 120 -6.22 10.56 14.36
N GLY A 121 -5.52 11.62 14.67
CA GLY A 121 -4.06 11.70 14.60
C GLY A 121 -3.51 12.08 13.22
N ASN A 122 -4.32 12.15 12.17
CA ASN A 122 -3.90 12.74 10.91
C ASN A 122 -3.66 14.24 11.08
N ARG A 123 -2.74 14.77 10.29
CA ARG A 123 -2.35 16.18 10.31
C ARG A 123 -2.65 16.84 8.99
N TYR A 124 -3.02 18.10 9.05
CA TYR A 124 -3.19 18.98 7.90
C TYR A 124 -2.20 20.13 8.02
N LEU A 125 -1.69 20.61 6.90
CA LEU A 125 -0.94 21.85 6.88
C LEU A 125 -1.93 23.01 7.09
N GLY A 126 -1.63 23.87 8.06
CA GLY A 126 -2.35 25.13 8.26
C GLY A 126 -1.96 26.18 7.23
N GLU A 127 -2.60 27.33 7.30
CA GLU A 127 -2.30 28.47 6.41
C GLU A 127 -0.84 28.92 6.53
N ASP A 128 -0.25 28.78 7.71
CA ASP A 128 1.16 29.10 7.99
C ASP A 128 2.11 27.92 7.76
N GLY A 129 1.64 26.82 7.16
CA GLY A 129 2.43 25.61 6.95
C GLY A 129 2.57 24.72 8.18
N ASP A 130 1.99 25.08 9.32
CA ASP A 130 1.98 24.27 10.52
C ASP A 130 1.00 23.10 10.42
N ALA A 131 1.38 21.97 11.02
CA ALA A 131 0.49 20.82 11.10
C ALA A 131 -0.69 21.12 12.04
N GLN A 132 -1.92 21.00 11.52
CA GLN A 132 -3.13 21.15 12.31
C GLN A 132 -3.72 19.77 12.66
N PRO A 133 -4.28 19.57 13.85
CA PRO A 133 -5.00 18.34 14.16
C PRO A 133 -6.22 18.20 13.23
N HIS A 134 -6.51 16.98 12.81
CA HIS A 134 -7.67 16.70 11.97
C HIS A 134 -8.97 17.07 12.71
N ARG A 135 -9.79 17.91 12.08
CA ARG A 135 -11.18 18.10 12.52
C ARG A 135 -12.00 16.97 11.95
N GLN A 136 -12.65 16.21 12.82
CA GLN A 136 -13.64 15.22 12.38
C GLN A 136 -14.67 15.91 11.48
N PRO A 137 -15.07 15.31 10.36
CA PRO A 137 -16.17 15.82 9.56
C PRO A 137 -17.42 15.86 10.45
N GLN A 138 -17.95 17.05 10.71
CA GLN A 138 -19.24 17.21 11.35
C GLN A 138 -20.29 16.62 10.41
N GLY A 139 -20.85 15.45 10.70
CA GLY A 139 -21.98 14.97 9.94
C GLY A 139 -22.22 13.50 9.79
N ALA A 140 -21.59 12.64 10.54
CA ALA A 140 -21.96 11.22 10.58
C ALA A 140 -22.81 10.87 11.81
N ALA A 141 -23.39 11.85 12.49
CA ALA A 141 -24.34 11.62 13.58
C ALA A 141 -25.76 11.87 13.06
N GLY A 142 -26.54 10.81 12.88
CA GLY A 142 -27.99 10.86 12.99
C GLY A 142 -28.78 11.00 11.71
N LYS A 143 -28.91 9.95 10.93
CA LYS A 143 -30.21 9.57 10.39
C LYS A 143 -30.61 8.22 11.00
N ALA A 144 -30.78 8.22 12.32
CA ALA A 144 -31.59 7.21 12.97
C ALA A 144 -33.04 7.47 12.55
N ALA A 145 -33.65 6.42 12.03
CA ALA A 145 -34.99 6.36 11.55
C ALA A 145 -36.00 6.90 12.57
N GLN A 146 -36.77 7.91 12.20
CA GLN A 146 -38.13 8.06 12.67
C GLN A 146 -39.04 7.25 11.76
N LYS A 147 -39.28 5.99 12.12
CA LYS A 147 -40.53 5.31 11.86
C LYS A 147 -41.34 5.45 13.15
N GLY A 148 -42.31 6.31 13.09
CA GLY A 148 -43.32 6.47 14.10
C GLY A 148 -44.67 6.67 13.42
N ASN A 149 -45.59 5.74 13.69
CA ASN A 149 -47.04 5.74 13.51
C ASN A 149 -47.59 6.07 12.13
#